data_4c758ee10101dc62c77a07177f6da719
#
_entry.id   4c758ee10101dc62c77a07177f6da719
#
_cell.length_a   1.000
_cell.length_b   1.000
_cell.length_c   1.000
_cell.angle_alpha   90.00
_cell.angle_beta   90.00
_cell.angle_gamma   90.00
#
_symmetry.space_group_name_H-M   'P 1'
#
loop_
_entity.id
_entity.type
_entity.pdbx_description
1 polymer ?
#
loop_
_entity_poly.entity_id
_entity_poly.type
_entity_poly.pdbx_seq_one_letter_code
_entity_poly.pdbx_strand_id
1 'polypeptide(L)'
;MTIVGCRIDGRLIHGQVANLWAGKLNVSRIMVVDDEVVNNDIEKSGLKLATPPGVKLSILPIEKAAANILAGKYDSQRLFIVARKPDRFLGLVEAGVPLETLNVGNMSQTPETRAITRSINVVDKDVEDFRKLAEKGVKLTAQMVPNDPISDFLSLLK
;
A
#
# COMPACT_ATOMS: atom_id res chain seq x y z
N MET A 1 -15.26 5.77 8.15
CA MET A 1 -14.38 4.68 7.76
C MET A 1 -12.94 4.94 8.18
N THR A 2 -12.32 3.96 8.75
CA THR A 2 -10.99 4.00 9.34
C THR A 2 -9.87 4.16 8.32
N ILE A 3 -10.02 3.53 7.15
CA ILE A 3 -8.97 3.51 6.13
C ILE A 3 -9.00 4.82 5.35
N VAL A 4 -7.95 5.63 5.52
CA VAL A 4 -7.86 6.94 4.85
C VAL A 4 -7.02 6.90 3.57
N GLY A 5 -6.27 5.82 3.36
CA GLY A 5 -5.51 5.63 2.14
C GLY A 5 -4.91 4.25 2.06
N CYS A 6 -4.67 3.80 0.83
CA CYS A 6 -3.98 2.57 0.51
C CYS A 6 -2.96 2.87 -0.57
N ARG A 7 -1.73 2.40 -0.40
CA ARG A 7 -0.64 2.71 -1.31
C ARG A 7 0.27 1.51 -1.55
N ILE A 8 0.63 1.30 -2.81
CA ILE A 8 1.72 0.40 -3.16
C ILE A 8 3.00 1.21 -3.28
N ASP A 9 4.00 0.82 -2.51
CA ASP A 9 5.34 1.39 -2.57
C ASP A 9 6.35 0.28 -2.30
N GLY A 10 7.23 0.03 -3.27
CA GLY A 10 8.24 -1.03 -3.15
C GLY A 10 9.23 -0.81 -2.03
N ARG A 11 9.33 0.41 -1.52
CA ARG A 11 10.18 0.78 -0.39
C ARG A 11 9.44 0.75 0.94
N LEU A 12 8.14 0.52 0.91
CA LEU A 12 7.21 0.56 2.04
C LEU A 12 7.18 1.95 2.67
N ILE A 13 7.81 2.15 3.83
CA ILE A 13 7.88 3.48 4.46
C ILE A 13 9.21 4.10 4.07
N HIS A 14 9.18 5.16 3.28
CA HIS A 14 10.38 5.83 2.78
C HIS A 14 10.34 7.32 3.14
N GLY A 15 11.09 7.68 4.16
CA GLY A 15 11.43 9.04 4.60
C GLY A 15 10.43 10.14 4.24
N GLN A 16 10.85 11.02 3.34
CA GLN A 16 10.04 12.18 2.94
C GLN A 16 8.71 11.82 2.31
N VAL A 17 8.66 10.76 1.50
CA VAL A 17 7.41 10.34 0.83
C VAL A 17 6.38 9.94 1.87
N ALA A 18 6.79 9.17 2.88
CA ALA A 18 5.90 8.77 3.97
C ALA A 18 5.41 9.98 4.76
N ASN A 19 6.29 10.95 5.04
CA ASN A 19 5.92 12.19 5.74
C ASN A 19 4.89 13.00 4.94
N LEU A 20 5.08 13.13 3.63
CA LEU A 20 4.15 13.87 2.77
C LEU A 20 2.76 13.24 2.77
N TRP A 21 2.68 11.92 2.63
CA TRP A 21 1.40 11.22 2.62
C TRP A 21 0.74 11.22 4.01
N ALA A 22 1.52 11.00 5.06
CA ALA A 22 0.99 11.03 6.43
C ALA A 22 0.41 12.39 6.77
N GLY A 23 1.09 13.47 6.36
CA GLY A 23 0.60 14.83 6.56
C GLY A 23 -0.65 15.14 5.75
N LYS A 24 -0.64 14.81 4.46
CA LYS A 24 -1.78 15.06 3.55
C LYS A 24 -3.05 14.34 4.02
N LEU A 25 -2.92 13.11 4.46
CA LEU A 25 -4.06 12.28 4.87
C LEU A 25 -4.34 12.33 6.36
N ASN A 26 -3.53 13.09 7.10
CA ASN A 26 -3.65 13.18 8.56
C ASN A 26 -3.67 11.78 9.22
N VAL A 27 -2.68 10.99 8.90
CA VAL A 27 -2.57 9.59 9.32
C VAL A 27 -2.21 9.49 10.79
N SER A 28 -2.90 8.61 11.53
CA SER A 28 -2.50 8.30 12.91
C SER A 28 -1.81 6.94 13.04
N ARG A 29 -1.99 6.05 12.06
CA ARG A 29 -1.32 4.75 12.02
C ARG A 29 -0.99 4.35 10.58
N ILE A 30 0.25 3.89 10.38
CA ILE A 30 0.65 3.22 9.14
C ILE A 30 0.63 1.72 9.40
N MET A 31 -0.04 0.98 8.53
CA MET A 31 -0.03 -0.49 8.57
C MET A 31 0.70 -1.01 7.34
N VAL A 32 1.80 -1.70 7.56
CA VAL A 32 2.52 -2.42 6.51
C VAL A 32 1.97 -3.85 6.47
N VAL A 33 1.48 -4.26 5.30
CA VAL A 33 0.92 -5.60 5.11
C VAL A 33 1.86 -6.40 4.22
N ASP A 34 2.52 -7.39 4.81
CA ASP A 34 3.48 -8.21 4.08
C ASP A 34 3.81 -9.47 4.86
N ASP A 35 3.56 -10.64 4.26
CA ASP A 35 3.80 -11.93 4.93
C ASP A 35 5.29 -12.25 5.09
N GLU A 36 6.15 -11.61 4.31
CA GLU A 36 7.60 -11.82 4.39
C GLU A 36 8.27 -10.87 5.39
N VAL A 37 7.90 -9.59 5.36
CA VAL A 37 8.50 -8.56 6.22
C VAL A 37 8.28 -8.85 7.68
N VAL A 38 7.15 -9.46 8.05
CA VAL A 38 6.85 -9.79 9.45
C VAL A 38 7.90 -10.73 10.07
N ASN A 39 8.64 -11.46 9.25
CA ASN A 39 9.68 -12.38 9.67
C ASN A 39 11.11 -11.81 9.49
N ASN A 40 11.23 -10.54 9.10
CA ASN A 40 12.52 -9.90 8.86
C ASN A 40 12.74 -8.79 9.88
N ASP A 41 13.50 -9.07 10.93
CA ASP A 41 13.71 -8.14 12.03
C ASP A 41 14.47 -6.88 11.61
N ILE A 42 15.39 -6.99 10.64
CA ILE A 42 16.15 -5.86 10.14
C ILE A 42 15.23 -4.89 9.38
N GLU A 43 14.40 -5.40 8.49
CA GLU A 43 13.42 -4.57 7.77
C GLU A 43 12.44 -3.92 8.73
N LYS A 44 11.94 -4.67 9.72
CA LYS A 44 11.00 -4.13 10.72
C LYS A 44 11.63 -2.97 11.50
N SER A 45 12.89 -3.11 11.90
CA SER A 45 13.60 -2.02 12.59
C SER A 45 13.76 -0.80 11.71
N GLY A 46 14.10 -0.99 10.43
CA GLY A 46 14.20 0.11 9.46
C GLY A 46 12.87 0.83 9.27
N LEU A 47 11.77 0.09 9.19
CA LEU A 47 10.43 0.68 9.05
C LEU A 47 10.04 1.49 10.28
N LYS A 48 10.38 1.03 11.47
CA LYS A 48 10.16 1.79 12.71
C LYS A 48 10.89 3.13 12.69
N LEU A 49 12.14 3.12 12.25
CA LEU A 49 12.95 4.34 12.16
C LEU A 49 12.41 5.32 11.11
N ALA A 50 11.83 4.81 10.03
CA ALA A 50 11.30 5.62 8.94
C ALA A 50 9.88 6.14 9.20
N THR A 51 9.21 5.63 10.23
CA THR A 51 7.84 6.05 10.55
C THR A 51 7.83 7.48 11.08
N PRO A 52 6.94 8.36 10.56
CA PRO A 52 6.88 9.75 11.01
C PRO A 52 6.59 9.86 12.51
N PRO A 53 7.15 10.89 13.18
CA PRO A 53 6.86 11.12 14.60
C PRO A 53 5.37 11.25 14.87
N GLY A 54 4.90 10.63 15.94
CA GLY A 54 3.48 10.68 16.33
C GLY A 54 2.59 9.71 15.57
N VAL A 55 3.11 8.98 14.60
CA VAL A 55 2.37 7.98 13.84
C VAL A 55 2.69 6.59 14.40
N LYS A 56 1.65 5.80 14.66
CA LYS A 56 1.82 4.42 15.12
C LYS A 56 2.12 3.52 13.93
N LEU A 57 2.82 2.41 14.19
CA LEU A 57 3.19 1.45 13.15
C LEU A 57 2.67 0.06 13.50
N SER A 58 2.05 -0.59 12.52
CA SER A 58 1.73 -2.02 12.57
C SER A 58 2.39 -2.70 11.36
N ILE A 59 2.96 -3.87 11.58
CA ILE A 59 3.52 -4.72 10.51
C ILE A 59 2.87 -6.08 10.66
N LEU A 60 2.03 -6.47 9.71
CA LEU A 60 1.18 -7.66 9.85
C LEU A 60 1.13 -8.47 8.57
N PRO A 61 0.96 -9.80 8.68
CA PRO A 61 0.63 -10.61 7.50
C PRO A 61 -0.80 -10.29 7.05
N ILE A 62 -1.12 -10.65 5.81
CA ILE A 62 -2.41 -10.33 5.18
C ILE A 62 -3.58 -10.81 6.05
N GLU A 63 -3.53 -12.07 6.48
CA GLU A 63 -4.63 -12.68 7.24
C GLU A 63 -4.92 -11.92 8.53
N LYS A 64 -3.88 -11.61 9.30
CA LYS A 64 -4.03 -10.90 10.57
C LYS A 64 -4.46 -9.45 10.36
N ALA A 65 -3.92 -8.79 9.34
CA ALA A 65 -4.33 -7.44 8.98
C ALA A 65 -5.83 -7.38 8.68
N ALA A 66 -6.30 -8.28 7.83
CA ALA A 66 -7.72 -8.35 7.48
C ALA A 66 -8.58 -8.63 8.72
N ALA A 67 -8.20 -9.60 9.55
CA ALA A 67 -8.95 -9.94 10.75
C ALA A 67 -9.04 -8.75 11.71
N ASN A 68 -7.94 -8.04 11.93
CA ASN A 68 -7.91 -6.89 12.83
C ASN A 68 -8.76 -5.73 12.31
N ILE A 69 -8.69 -5.44 11.02
CA ILE A 69 -9.49 -4.37 10.40
C ILE A 69 -10.98 -4.70 10.52
N LEU A 70 -11.36 -5.92 10.16
CA LEU A 70 -12.76 -6.37 10.20
C LEU A 70 -13.32 -6.44 11.64
N ALA A 71 -12.44 -6.68 12.61
CA ALA A 71 -12.82 -6.66 14.03
C ALA A 71 -12.98 -5.26 14.61
N GLY A 72 -12.70 -4.21 13.83
CA GLY A 72 -12.85 -2.82 14.27
C GLY A 72 -11.73 -2.31 15.16
N LYS A 73 -10.58 -2.97 15.19
CA LYS A 73 -9.48 -2.58 16.09
C LYS A 73 -8.93 -1.17 15.83
N TYR A 74 -9.13 -0.65 14.63
CA TYR A 74 -8.59 0.66 14.24
C TYR A 74 -9.68 1.69 13.97
N ASP A 75 -10.92 1.44 14.38
CA ASP A 75 -12.07 2.29 14.04
C ASP A 75 -11.94 3.73 14.52
N SER A 76 -11.20 3.95 15.61
CA SER A 76 -10.95 5.29 16.15
C SER A 76 -9.72 5.96 15.54
N GLN A 77 -9.05 5.30 14.60
CA GLN A 77 -7.79 5.77 14.02
C GLN A 77 -7.93 6.09 12.53
N ARG A 78 -7.00 6.90 12.04
CA ARG A 78 -6.87 7.19 10.62
C ARG A 78 -5.77 6.28 10.07
N LEU A 79 -6.18 5.19 9.42
CA LEU A 79 -5.32 4.11 9.01
C LEU A 79 -4.86 4.27 7.55
N PHE A 80 -3.55 4.26 7.35
CA PHE A 80 -2.93 4.26 6.03
C PHE A 80 -2.25 2.91 5.82
N ILE A 81 -2.71 2.16 4.81
CA ILE A 81 -2.20 0.82 4.52
C ILE A 81 -1.18 0.90 3.40
N VAL A 82 0.00 0.36 3.62
CA VAL A 82 1.09 0.34 2.64
C VAL A 82 1.52 -1.10 2.42
N ALA A 83 1.70 -1.47 1.16
CA ALA A 83 2.23 -2.77 0.80
C ALA A 83 3.14 -2.64 -0.42
N ARG A 84 3.96 -3.66 -0.64
CA ARG A 84 4.97 -3.66 -1.70
C ARG A 84 4.41 -4.11 -3.05
N LYS A 85 3.37 -4.92 -3.04
CA LYS A 85 2.80 -5.59 -4.22
C LYS A 85 1.28 -5.59 -4.19
N PRO A 86 0.62 -5.66 -5.37
CA PRO A 86 -0.84 -5.68 -5.43
C PRO A 86 -1.48 -6.93 -4.80
N ASP A 87 -0.79 -8.07 -4.74
CA ASP A 87 -1.36 -9.30 -4.18
C ASP A 87 -1.71 -9.15 -2.70
N ARG A 88 -0.98 -8.31 -1.95
CA ARG A 88 -1.30 -8.03 -0.55
C ARG A 88 -2.67 -7.36 -0.43
N PHE A 89 -2.94 -6.38 -1.29
CA PHE A 89 -4.24 -5.71 -1.29
C PHE A 89 -5.34 -6.61 -1.83
N LEU A 90 -5.06 -7.42 -2.83
CA LEU A 90 -6.03 -8.39 -3.32
C LEU A 90 -6.42 -9.36 -2.21
N GLY A 91 -5.46 -9.84 -1.42
CA GLY A 91 -5.73 -10.71 -0.27
C GLY A 91 -6.63 -10.05 0.77
N LEU A 92 -6.42 -8.76 1.04
CA LEU A 92 -7.29 -8.01 1.96
C LEU A 92 -8.72 -7.91 1.41
N VAL A 93 -8.87 -7.58 0.14
CA VAL A 93 -10.19 -7.46 -0.50
C VAL A 93 -10.91 -8.79 -0.52
N GLU A 94 -10.22 -9.87 -0.85
CA GLU A 94 -10.78 -11.22 -0.86
C GLU A 94 -11.21 -11.68 0.54
N ALA A 95 -10.56 -11.18 1.58
CA ALA A 95 -10.93 -11.45 2.96
C ALA A 95 -12.12 -10.60 3.45
N GLY A 96 -12.58 -9.65 2.65
CA GLY A 96 -13.74 -8.82 2.98
C GLY A 96 -13.43 -7.38 3.41
N VAL A 97 -12.16 -6.97 3.39
CA VAL A 97 -11.80 -5.59 3.73
C VAL A 97 -12.28 -4.65 2.62
N PRO A 98 -13.08 -3.62 2.94
CA PRO A 98 -13.58 -2.69 1.92
C PRO A 98 -12.50 -1.68 1.53
N LEU A 99 -11.97 -1.80 0.32
CA LEU A 99 -11.01 -0.84 -0.25
C LEU A 99 -11.65 -0.13 -1.42
N GLU A 100 -11.70 1.21 -1.36
CA GLU A 100 -12.29 2.01 -2.43
C GLU A 100 -11.27 2.39 -3.49
N THR A 101 -10.10 2.85 -3.06
CA THR A 101 -9.06 3.37 -3.95
C THR A 101 -7.70 2.84 -3.51
N LEU A 102 -6.86 2.52 -4.49
CA LEU A 102 -5.49 2.09 -4.27
C LEU A 102 -4.56 2.98 -5.11
N ASN A 103 -3.63 3.65 -4.43
CA ASN A 103 -2.61 4.47 -5.07
C ASN A 103 -1.37 3.62 -5.36
N VAL A 104 -0.94 3.59 -6.61
CA VAL A 104 0.31 2.94 -7.02
C VAL A 104 1.38 4.02 -7.14
N GLY A 105 2.32 4.04 -6.20
CA GLY A 105 3.34 5.08 -6.13
C GLY A 105 4.69 4.65 -6.65
N ASN A 106 5.13 3.47 -6.23
CA ASN A 106 6.44 2.94 -6.61
C ASN A 106 6.41 1.42 -6.63
N MET A 107 6.99 0.84 -7.66
CA MET A 107 7.24 -0.60 -7.73
C MET A 107 8.63 -0.80 -8.30
N SER A 108 9.48 -1.50 -7.56
CA SER A 108 10.91 -1.61 -7.85
C SER A 108 11.20 -2.36 -9.15
N GLN A 109 12.24 -1.94 -9.86
CA GLN A 109 12.71 -2.60 -11.06
C GLN A 109 13.51 -3.85 -10.69
N THR A 110 13.24 -4.94 -11.38
CA THR A 110 14.02 -6.19 -11.29
C THR A 110 14.27 -6.70 -12.71
N PRO A 111 15.12 -7.72 -12.90
CA PRO A 111 15.35 -8.28 -14.25
C PRO A 111 14.08 -8.80 -14.94
N GLU A 112 13.06 -9.16 -14.17
CA GLU A 112 11.81 -9.72 -14.70
C GLU A 112 10.73 -8.68 -14.99
N THR A 113 10.91 -7.43 -14.53
CA THR A 113 9.88 -6.40 -14.65
C THR A 113 9.94 -5.66 -15.98
N ARG A 114 8.78 -5.11 -16.38
CA ARG A 114 8.70 -4.11 -17.44
C ARG A 114 8.19 -2.79 -16.86
N ALA A 115 8.69 -1.70 -17.39
CA ALA A 115 8.35 -0.37 -16.90
C ALA A 115 6.94 0.06 -17.38
N ILE A 116 6.13 0.54 -16.45
CA ILE A 116 4.84 1.18 -16.75
C ILE A 116 5.01 2.70 -16.71
N THR A 117 5.68 3.21 -15.68
CA THR A 117 6.09 4.60 -15.55
C THR A 117 7.54 4.63 -15.06
N ARG A 118 8.09 5.84 -14.85
CA ARG A 118 9.44 6.00 -14.33
C ARG A 118 9.65 5.28 -12.99
N SER A 119 8.62 5.22 -12.15
CA SER A 119 8.72 4.64 -10.80
C SER A 119 7.96 3.34 -10.61
N ILE A 120 7.23 2.87 -11.62
CA ILE A 120 6.38 1.68 -11.51
C ILE A 120 6.81 0.63 -12.51
N ASN A 121 7.26 -0.52 -12.01
CA ASN A 121 7.72 -1.64 -12.80
C ASN A 121 6.96 -2.90 -12.36
N VAL A 122 6.47 -3.68 -13.31
CA VAL A 122 5.58 -4.80 -13.04
C VAL A 122 6.07 -6.09 -13.69
N VAL A 123 5.67 -7.22 -13.08
CA VAL A 123 5.70 -8.53 -13.72
C VAL A 123 4.26 -8.88 -14.13
N ASP A 124 4.09 -9.92 -14.95
CA ASP A 124 2.77 -10.31 -15.44
C ASP A 124 1.79 -10.64 -14.31
N LYS A 125 2.28 -11.25 -13.24
CA LYS A 125 1.45 -11.56 -12.06
C LYS A 125 0.88 -10.29 -11.43
N ASP A 126 1.67 -9.22 -11.38
CA ASP A 126 1.20 -7.94 -10.84
C ASP A 126 0.06 -7.38 -11.68
N VAL A 127 0.18 -7.43 -13.00
CA VAL A 127 -0.87 -6.96 -13.93
C VAL A 127 -2.16 -7.73 -13.69
N GLU A 128 -2.06 -9.04 -13.56
CA GLU A 128 -3.20 -9.91 -13.27
C GLU A 128 -3.89 -9.52 -11.97
N ASP A 129 -3.11 -9.28 -10.91
CA ASP A 129 -3.64 -8.89 -9.60
C ASP A 129 -4.29 -7.51 -9.65
N PHE A 130 -3.70 -6.55 -10.37
CA PHE A 130 -4.31 -5.23 -10.55
C PHE A 130 -5.66 -5.33 -11.27
N ARG A 131 -5.76 -6.17 -12.29
CA ARG A 131 -7.02 -6.35 -13.02
C ARG A 131 -8.10 -6.97 -12.13
N LYS A 132 -7.71 -7.93 -11.29
CA LYS A 132 -8.64 -8.53 -10.32
C LYS A 132 -9.13 -7.52 -9.31
N LEU A 133 -8.25 -6.64 -8.82
CA LEU A 133 -8.64 -5.56 -7.91
C LEU A 133 -9.65 -4.63 -8.57
N ALA A 134 -9.39 -4.23 -9.82
CA ALA A 134 -10.32 -3.37 -10.57
C ALA A 134 -11.67 -4.04 -10.78
N GLU A 135 -11.69 -5.33 -11.09
CA GLU A 135 -12.93 -6.10 -11.25
C GLU A 135 -13.74 -6.14 -9.96
N LYS A 136 -13.09 -6.10 -8.81
CA LYS A 136 -13.72 -6.06 -7.49
C LYS A 136 -14.15 -4.65 -7.05
N GLY A 137 -13.99 -3.66 -7.92
CA GLY A 137 -14.46 -2.31 -7.68
C GLY A 137 -13.42 -1.36 -7.06
N VAL A 138 -12.18 -1.78 -6.94
CA VAL A 138 -11.10 -0.92 -6.43
C VAL A 138 -10.63 0.03 -7.54
N LYS A 139 -10.67 1.33 -7.28
CA LYS A 139 -10.16 2.33 -8.21
C LYS A 139 -8.65 2.42 -8.07
N LEU A 140 -7.93 2.22 -9.17
CA LEU A 140 -6.46 2.25 -9.19
C LEU A 140 -5.97 3.59 -9.73
N THR A 141 -5.11 4.26 -8.96
CA THR A 141 -4.51 5.54 -9.36
C THR A 141 -2.98 5.43 -9.37
N ALA A 142 -2.32 6.27 -10.16
CA ALA A 142 -0.87 6.39 -10.15
C ALA A 142 -0.49 7.79 -9.70
N GLN A 143 0.31 7.88 -8.63
CA GLN A 143 0.71 9.16 -8.05
C GLN A 143 1.86 8.91 -7.09
N MET A 144 3.00 9.56 -7.31
CA MET A 144 4.18 9.37 -6.44
C MET A 144 4.03 10.14 -5.13
N VAL A 145 3.72 11.43 -5.20
CA VAL A 145 3.57 12.33 -4.06
C VAL A 145 2.24 13.07 -4.14
N PRO A 146 1.72 13.59 -3.00
CA PRO A 146 0.40 14.22 -2.99
C PRO A 146 0.22 15.40 -3.93
N ASN A 147 1.30 16.11 -4.27
CA ASN A 147 1.24 17.27 -5.16
C ASN A 147 1.25 16.92 -6.64
N ASP A 148 1.55 15.67 -6.98
CA ASP A 148 1.55 15.24 -8.38
C ASP A 148 0.11 15.11 -8.90
N PRO A 149 -0.09 15.26 -10.23
CA PRO A 149 -1.38 14.91 -10.83
C PRO A 149 -1.70 13.44 -10.63
N ILE A 150 -2.98 13.14 -10.42
CA ILE A 150 -3.45 11.76 -10.28
C ILE A 150 -3.73 11.22 -11.69
N SER A 151 -3.12 10.08 -12.02
CA SER A 151 -3.36 9.37 -13.28
C SER A 151 -4.19 8.12 -13.04
N ASP A 152 -4.97 7.72 -14.03
CA ASP A 152 -5.69 6.45 -13.98
C ASP A 152 -4.70 5.32 -14.27
N PHE A 153 -4.46 4.47 -13.29
CA PHE A 153 -3.43 3.43 -13.42
C PHE A 153 -3.80 2.36 -14.44
N LEU A 154 -5.07 1.97 -14.53
CA LEU A 154 -5.49 0.95 -15.50
C LEU A 154 -5.20 1.36 -16.93
N SER A 155 -5.33 2.64 -17.25
CA SER A 155 -5.03 3.12 -18.60
C SER A 155 -3.55 3.02 -18.95
N LEU A 156 -2.69 2.94 -17.95
CA LEU A 156 -1.25 2.77 -18.12
C LEU A 156 -0.83 1.31 -18.28
N LEU A 157 -1.67 0.37 -17.88
CA LEU A 157 -1.40 -1.08 -17.92
C LEU A 157 -1.77 -1.69 -19.28
N LYS A 158 -1.16 -1.29 -20.31
CA LYS A 158 -1.50 -1.83 -21.64
C LYS A 158 -0.57 -2.96 -22.07
#